data_ac70eca06e562d74895d49ba9fd10d3b
#
_entry.id   ac70eca06e562d74895d49ba9fd10d3b
#
_cell.length_a   1.000
_cell.length_b   1.000
_cell.length_c   1.000
_cell.angle_alpha   90.00
_cell.angle_beta   90.00
_cell.angle_gamma   90.00
#
_symmetry.space_group_name_H-M   'P 1'
#
loop_
_entity.id
_entity.type
_entity.pdbx_description
1 polymer ?
#
loop_
_entity_poly.entity_id
_entity_poly.type
_entity_poly.pdbx_seq_one_letter_code
_entity_poly.pdbx_strand_id
1 'polypeptide(L)'
;TWREWPVDKRLAHALVNGITDFIEADTEEARLQAKRPLDVIEGPLMAGMNVVGDLFGSGKMFLPQVVKSARVMKQAVAVLLPHMEEEKRLAGGDQRQSAGKVLMATVKGDVHDIGKNIVGVVLACNNYEIIDLGVMVPATKILETAVAEKVDIIGLSGLITPSLDEMVHVASEMERQGFDIPLLIGGATTSRVHTAVKIHPRYERG
;
A
#
# COMPACT_ATOMS: atom_id res chain seq x y z
N THR A 1 28.47 16.23 -3.08
CA THR A 1 27.60 15.53 -2.11
C THR A 1 26.27 15.21 -2.78
N TRP A 2 25.50 14.23 -2.28
CA TRP A 2 24.17 13.92 -2.83
C TRP A 2 23.19 15.11 -2.71
N ARG A 3 23.44 16.06 -1.83
CA ARG A 3 22.66 17.31 -1.70
C ARG A 3 22.75 18.23 -2.92
N GLU A 4 23.74 18.06 -3.76
CA GLU A 4 23.94 18.84 -5.01
C GLU A 4 23.20 18.22 -6.21
N TRP A 5 22.58 17.05 -6.02
CA TRP A 5 21.82 16.40 -7.07
C TRP A 5 20.49 17.12 -7.35
N PRO A 6 19.90 16.93 -8.54
CA PRO A 6 18.53 17.34 -8.83
C PRO A 6 17.56 16.81 -7.76
N VAL A 7 16.53 17.59 -7.46
CA VAL A 7 15.60 17.29 -6.37
C VAL A 7 14.96 15.90 -6.48
N ASP A 8 14.62 15.45 -7.68
CA ASP A 8 14.05 14.11 -7.91
C ASP A 8 15.01 13.00 -7.46
N LYS A 9 16.29 13.16 -7.73
CA LYS A 9 17.32 12.21 -7.29
C LYS A 9 17.56 12.28 -5.79
N ARG A 10 17.44 13.48 -5.19
CA ARG A 10 17.53 13.64 -3.73
C ARG A 10 16.39 12.94 -3.02
N LEU A 11 15.16 13.09 -3.51
CA LEU A 11 13.97 12.42 -2.97
C LEU A 11 14.09 10.90 -3.05
N ALA A 12 14.43 10.36 -4.22
CA ALA A 12 14.65 8.92 -4.39
C ALA A 12 15.77 8.41 -3.46
N HIS A 13 16.87 9.12 -3.34
CA HIS A 13 17.98 8.78 -2.45
C HIS A 13 17.56 8.79 -0.97
N ALA A 14 16.82 9.82 -0.54
CA ALA A 14 16.31 9.93 0.82
C ALA A 14 15.40 8.74 1.17
N LEU A 15 14.52 8.35 0.26
CA LEU A 15 13.65 7.17 0.41
C LEU A 15 14.47 5.88 0.56
N VAL A 16 15.39 5.60 -0.36
CA VAL A 16 16.20 4.36 -0.34
C VAL A 16 17.03 4.26 0.93
N ASN A 17 17.55 5.38 1.43
CA ASN A 17 18.41 5.40 2.61
C ASN A 17 17.68 5.71 3.93
N GLY A 18 16.38 5.96 3.88
CA GLY A 18 15.57 6.27 5.07
C GLY A 18 15.93 7.59 5.75
N ILE A 19 16.33 8.61 4.96
CA ILE A 19 16.76 9.93 5.45
C ILE A 19 15.56 10.86 5.52
N THR A 20 15.27 11.40 6.70
CA THR A 20 14.13 12.29 6.93
C THR A 20 14.49 13.77 7.01
N ASP A 21 15.76 14.10 7.26
CA ASP A 21 16.19 15.45 7.64
C ASP A 21 15.85 16.55 6.61
N PHE A 22 15.77 16.20 5.33
CA PHE A 22 15.55 17.16 4.24
C PHE A 22 14.26 16.89 3.47
N ILE A 23 13.50 15.89 3.87
CA ILE A 23 12.40 15.38 3.03
C ILE A 23 11.30 16.43 2.79
N GLU A 24 10.97 17.22 3.80
CA GLU A 24 9.94 18.25 3.68
C GLU A 24 10.36 19.35 2.70
N ALA A 25 11.58 19.86 2.85
CA ALA A 25 12.12 20.91 1.98
C ALA A 25 12.31 20.42 0.54
N ASP A 26 12.83 19.20 0.36
CA ASP A 26 13.03 18.62 -0.98
C ASP A 26 11.70 18.29 -1.64
N THR A 27 10.69 17.85 -0.87
CA THR A 27 9.35 17.60 -1.41
C THR A 27 8.65 18.88 -1.85
N GLU A 28 8.78 19.96 -1.07
CA GLU A 28 8.23 21.25 -1.44
C GLU A 28 8.94 21.83 -2.68
N GLU A 29 10.26 21.71 -2.76
CA GLU A 29 11.02 22.11 -3.96
C GLU A 29 10.54 21.32 -5.19
N ALA A 30 10.37 20.01 -5.08
CA ALA A 30 9.87 19.18 -6.18
C ALA A 30 8.42 19.57 -6.56
N ARG A 31 7.56 19.86 -5.59
CA ARG A 31 6.18 20.30 -5.82
C ARG A 31 6.14 21.60 -6.63
N LEU A 32 7.00 22.54 -6.30
CA LEU A 32 7.08 23.83 -7.03
C LEU A 32 7.56 23.68 -8.48
N GLN A 33 8.30 22.62 -8.79
CA GLN A 33 8.78 22.31 -10.14
C GLN A 33 7.79 21.43 -10.92
N ALA A 34 6.90 20.71 -10.22
CA ALA A 34 5.93 19.82 -10.81
C ALA A 34 4.69 20.60 -11.33
N LYS A 35 3.97 20.01 -12.28
CA LYS A 35 2.69 20.57 -12.74
C LYS A 35 1.59 20.37 -11.72
N ARG A 36 1.61 19.24 -11.01
CA ARG A 36 0.65 18.85 -9.99
C ARG A 36 1.37 18.23 -8.80
N PRO A 37 0.85 18.37 -7.58
CA PRO A 37 1.42 17.70 -6.40
C PRO A 37 1.53 16.19 -6.56
N LEU A 38 0.56 15.56 -7.24
CA LEU A 38 0.54 14.12 -7.51
C LEU A 38 1.73 13.66 -8.35
N ASP A 39 2.25 14.49 -9.27
CA ASP A 39 3.37 14.13 -10.12
C ASP A 39 4.67 13.88 -9.32
N VAL A 40 4.79 14.48 -8.13
CA VAL A 40 5.91 14.22 -7.20
C VAL A 40 5.82 12.82 -6.59
N ILE A 41 4.59 12.38 -6.30
CA ILE A 41 4.35 11.02 -5.78
C ILE A 41 4.62 9.99 -6.87
N GLU A 42 3.97 10.14 -8.03
CA GLU A 42 4.05 9.20 -9.15
C GLU A 42 5.45 9.16 -9.81
N GLY A 43 6.20 10.24 -9.68
CA GLY A 43 7.56 10.36 -10.22
C GLY A 43 8.63 9.94 -9.20
N PRO A 44 9.34 10.91 -8.60
CA PRO A 44 10.55 10.65 -7.80
C PRO A 44 10.29 9.79 -6.55
N LEU A 45 9.15 9.95 -5.88
CA LEU A 45 8.85 9.17 -4.68
C LEU A 45 8.59 7.69 -5.02
N MET A 46 7.81 7.42 -6.04
CA MET A 46 7.58 6.04 -6.49
C MET A 46 8.83 5.41 -7.10
N ALA A 47 9.65 6.18 -7.83
CA ALA A 47 10.93 5.68 -8.32
C ALA A 47 11.82 5.20 -7.16
N GLY A 48 11.91 5.96 -6.06
CA GLY A 48 12.62 5.55 -4.85
C GLY A 48 12.02 4.30 -4.20
N MET A 49 10.70 4.22 -4.08
CA MET A 49 10.01 3.04 -3.50
C MET A 49 10.17 1.78 -4.36
N ASN A 50 10.22 1.89 -5.68
CA ASN A 50 10.49 0.76 -6.55
C ASN A 50 11.90 0.19 -6.29
N VAL A 51 12.91 1.05 -6.12
CA VAL A 51 14.27 0.61 -5.73
C VAL A 51 14.25 -0.10 -4.37
N VAL A 52 13.50 0.43 -3.39
CA VAL A 52 13.33 -0.22 -2.08
C VAL A 52 12.70 -1.60 -2.24
N GLY A 53 11.66 -1.71 -3.06
CA GLY A 53 10.99 -2.98 -3.37
C GLY A 53 11.94 -4.02 -4.00
N ASP A 54 12.75 -3.62 -4.98
CA ASP A 54 13.74 -4.47 -5.64
C ASP A 54 14.84 -4.93 -4.68
N LEU A 55 15.33 -4.02 -3.83
CA LEU A 55 16.34 -4.34 -2.81
C LEU A 55 15.80 -5.30 -1.76
N PHE A 56 14.55 -5.10 -1.32
CA PHE A 56 13.89 -5.99 -0.37
C PHE A 56 13.62 -7.36 -1.01
N GLY A 57 13.06 -7.40 -2.21
CA GLY A 57 12.77 -8.64 -2.93
C GLY A 57 14.01 -9.46 -3.28
N SER A 58 15.18 -8.80 -3.49
CA SER A 58 16.47 -9.46 -3.71
C SER A 58 17.24 -9.82 -2.42
N GLY A 59 16.67 -9.55 -1.24
CA GLY A 59 17.30 -9.81 0.05
C GLY A 59 18.46 -8.85 0.42
N LYS A 60 18.63 -7.76 -0.34
CA LYS A 60 19.67 -6.75 -0.06
C LYS A 60 19.22 -5.68 0.93
N MET A 61 17.93 -5.61 1.20
CA MET A 61 17.34 -4.71 2.19
C MET A 61 16.45 -5.51 3.13
N PHE A 62 16.45 -5.17 4.42
CA PHE A 62 15.67 -5.86 5.46
C PHE A 62 14.48 -5.01 5.90
N LEU A 63 13.49 -5.65 6.51
CA LEU A 63 12.25 -5.01 6.93
C LEU A 63 12.43 -3.71 7.73
N PRO A 64 13.35 -3.58 8.70
CA PRO A 64 13.56 -2.31 9.41
C PRO A 64 13.97 -1.14 8.49
N GLN A 65 14.69 -1.42 7.41
CA GLN A 65 15.09 -0.41 6.42
C GLN A 65 13.88 -0.01 5.56
N VAL A 66 13.05 -0.97 5.16
CA VAL A 66 11.78 -0.69 4.44
C VAL A 66 10.85 0.18 5.29
N VAL A 67 10.75 -0.08 6.60
CA VAL A 67 9.98 0.76 7.54
C VAL A 67 10.51 2.19 7.60
N LYS A 68 11.85 2.39 7.57
CA LYS A 68 12.43 3.73 7.48
C LYS A 68 12.07 4.42 6.18
N SER A 69 12.16 3.73 5.05
CA SER A 69 11.73 4.26 3.74
C SER A 69 10.25 4.63 3.72
N ALA A 70 9.38 3.79 4.27
CA ALA A 70 7.95 4.08 4.41
C ALA A 70 7.67 5.33 5.27
N ARG A 71 8.47 5.58 6.32
CA ARG A 71 8.39 6.80 7.12
C ARG A 71 8.73 8.03 6.29
N VAL A 72 9.80 7.98 5.50
CA VAL A 72 10.19 9.07 4.59
C VAL A 72 9.07 9.36 3.59
N MET A 73 8.50 8.30 2.99
CA MET A 73 7.37 8.42 2.08
C MET A 73 6.16 9.10 2.73
N LYS A 74 5.81 8.67 3.95
CA LYS A 74 4.70 9.25 4.70
C LYS A 74 4.90 10.75 4.98
N GLN A 75 6.11 11.18 5.32
CA GLN A 75 6.42 12.60 5.55
C GLN A 75 6.33 13.41 4.24
N ALA A 76 6.86 12.89 3.14
CA ALA A 76 6.74 13.54 1.84
C ALA A 76 5.26 13.71 1.42
N VAL A 77 4.46 12.65 1.56
CA VAL A 77 3.02 12.70 1.24
C VAL A 77 2.29 13.71 2.13
N ALA A 78 2.64 13.80 3.41
CA ALA A 78 2.03 14.76 4.33
C ALA A 78 2.24 16.22 3.88
N VAL A 79 3.38 16.55 3.27
CA VAL A 79 3.63 17.87 2.66
C VAL A 79 2.73 18.12 1.45
N LEU A 80 2.47 17.09 0.64
CA LEU A 80 1.71 17.22 -0.61
C LEU A 80 0.19 17.22 -0.41
N LEU A 81 -0.30 16.55 0.65
CA LEU A 81 -1.74 16.39 0.91
C LEU A 81 -2.54 17.69 0.91
N PRO A 82 -2.14 18.77 1.63
CA PRO A 82 -2.89 20.03 1.63
C PRO A 82 -3.03 20.64 0.23
N HIS A 83 -1.98 20.51 -0.59
CA HIS A 83 -1.97 21.02 -1.96
C HIS A 83 -2.85 20.20 -2.89
N MET A 84 -2.91 18.88 -2.69
CA MET A 84 -3.81 17.98 -3.43
C MET A 84 -5.27 18.25 -3.07
N GLU A 85 -5.57 18.52 -1.81
CA GLU A 85 -6.91 18.88 -1.35
C GLU A 85 -7.34 20.23 -1.92
N GLU A 86 -6.45 21.21 -1.95
CA GLU A 86 -6.71 22.50 -2.55
C GLU A 86 -6.91 22.40 -4.06
N GLU A 87 -6.11 21.61 -4.77
CA GLU A 87 -6.30 21.32 -6.19
C GLU A 87 -7.68 20.73 -6.45
N LYS A 88 -8.12 19.77 -5.63
CA LYS A 88 -9.47 19.19 -5.70
C LYS A 88 -10.57 20.26 -5.48
N ARG A 89 -10.39 21.13 -4.51
CA ARG A 89 -11.33 22.21 -4.20
C ARG A 89 -11.47 23.20 -5.35
N LEU A 90 -10.35 23.58 -5.95
CA LEU A 90 -10.32 24.54 -7.07
C LEU A 90 -10.84 23.95 -8.38
N ALA A 91 -10.69 22.65 -8.60
CA ALA A 91 -11.20 21.95 -9.78
C ALA A 91 -12.72 21.76 -9.77
N GLY A 92 -13.46 22.35 -8.82
CA GLY A 92 -14.93 22.33 -8.79
C GLY A 92 -15.53 20.97 -8.45
N GLY A 93 -14.83 20.15 -7.70
CA GLY A 93 -15.35 18.86 -7.21
C GLY A 93 -15.49 17.79 -8.29
N ASP A 94 -14.85 17.96 -9.43
CA ASP A 94 -14.71 16.85 -10.36
C ASP A 94 -13.79 15.82 -9.66
N GLN A 95 -14.48 14.82 -9.10
CA GLN A 95 -13.85 13.69 -8.43
C GLN A 95 -12.93 13.04 -9.44
N ARG A 96 -11.65 13.27 -9.35
CA ARG A 96 -10.74 12.18 -9.70
C ARG A 96 -11.03 11.11 -8.67
N GLN A 97 -11.91 10.19 -9.08
CA GLN A 97 -12.19 8.98 -8.33
C GLN A 97 -10.84 8.41 -7.91
N SER A 98 -10.74 7.98 -6.67
CA SER A 98 -9.60 7.17 -6.25
C SER A 98 -9.37 6.09 -7.30
N ALA A 99 -8.13 5.65 -7.47
CA ALA A 99 -7.84 4.54 -8.40
C ALA A 99 -8.64 3.27 -8.05
N GLY A 100 -9.19 3.23 -6.83
CA GLY A 100 -10.06 2.19 -6.29
C GLY A 100 -10.03 2.18 -4.77
N LYS A 101 -10.94 1.45 -4.15
CA LYS A 101 -10.99 1.19 -2.72
C LYS A 101 -10.38 -0.17 -2.39
N VAL A 102 -9.41 -0.20 -1.50
CA VAL A 102 -8.75 -1.42 -1.05
C VAL A 102 -9.03 -1.65 0.42
N LEU A 103 -9.71 -2.74 0.73
CA LEU A 103 -9.88 -3.19 2.10
C LEU A 103 -8.68 -4.05 2.49
N MET A 104 -8.06 -3.76 3.62
CA MET A 104 -6.92 -4.50 4.14
C MET A 104 -7.21 -5.04 5.54
N ALA A 105 -6.84 -6.30 5.77
CA ALA A 105 -7.00 -6.93 7.07
C ALA A 105 -5.90 -7.95 7.35
N THR A 106 -5.42 -8.00 8.58
CA THR A 106 -4.70 -9.17 9.09
C THR A 106 -5.73 -10.18 9.57
N VAL A 107 -5.67 -11.40 9.03
CA VAL A 107 -6.69 -12.43 9.25
C VAL A 107 -6.82 -12.84 10.70
N LYS A 108 -7.92 -13.49 11.03
CA LYS A 108 -8.23 -13.98 12.37
C LYS A 108 -7.08 -14.80 12.96
N GLY A 109 -6.78 -14.57 14.22
CA GLY A 109 -5.72 -15.26 14.96
C GLY A 109 -4.31 -14.70 14.73
N ASP A 110 -4.15 -13.70 13.89
CA ASP A 110 -2.85 -13.07 13.60
C ASP A 110 -2.84 -11.58 13.99
N VAL A 111 -1.73 -11.14 14.58
CA VAL A 111 -1.53 -9.77 15.08
C VAL A 111 -0.42 -9.01 14.33
N HIS A 112 0.19 -9.64 13.34
CA HIS A 112 1.33 -9.09 12.62
C HIS A 112 0.86 -8.21 11.46
N ASP A 113 0.93 -6.89 11.63
CA ASP A 113 0.40 -5.92 10.68
C ASP A 113 1.44 -4.98 10.06
N ILE A 114 2.71 -5.07 10.43
CA ILE A 114 3.75 -4.16 9.92
C ILE A 114 3.81 -4.20 8.39
N GLY A 115 3.82 -5.39 7.79
CA GLY A 115 3.84 -5.55 6.34
C GLY A 115 2.59 -4.99 5.67
N LYS A 116 1.41 -5.27 6.24
CA LYS A 116 0.12 -4.73 5.78
C LYS A 116 0.13 -3.20 5.79
N ASN A 117 0.59 -2.60 6.89
CA ASN A 117 0.61 -1.14 7.03
C ASN A 117 1.56 -0.48 6.01
N ILE A 118 2.71 -1.11 5.72
CA ILE A 118 3.62 -0.61 4.67
C ILE A 118 2.93 -0.65 3.30
N VAL A 119 2.29 -1.75 2.94
CA VAL A 119 1.57 -1.89 1.67
C VAL A 119 0.42 -0.87 1.60
N GLY A 120 -0.33 -0.69 2.69
CA GLY A 120 -1.40 0.31 2.78
C GLY A 120 -0.90 1.73 2.50
N VAL A 121 0.25 2.11 3.08
CA VAL A 121 0.87 3.43 2.80
C VAL A 121 1.25 3.57 1.33
N VAL A 122 1.86 2.55 0.74
CA VAL A 122 2.25 2.57 -0.68
C VAL A 122 1.04 2.69 -1.60
N LEU A 123 -0.02 1.93 -1.33
CA LEU A 123 -1.26 2.00 -2.11
C LEU A 123 -1.95 3.38 -1.95
N ALA A 124 -2.00 3.92 -0.74
CA ALA A 124 -2.55 5.27 -0.51
C ALA A 124 -1.78 6.35 -1.27
N CYS A 125 -0.45 6.21 -1.37
CA CYS A 125 0.39 7.08 -2.18
C CYS A 125 0.11 6.94 -3.69
N ASN A 126 -0.43 5.81 -4.13
CA ASN A 126 -0.87 5.57 -5.51
C ASN A 126 -2.36 5.90 -5.72
N ASN A 127 -2.91 6.78 -4.92
CA ASN A 127 -4.29 7.26 -5.04
C ASN A 127 -5.37 6.18 -4.81
N TYR A 128 -5.06 5.11 -4.06
CA TYR A 128 -6.09 4.19 -3.57
C TYR A 128 -6.64 4.67 -2.23
N GLU A 129 -7.95 4.52 -2.05
CA GLU A 129 -8.59 4.67 -0.74
C GLU A 129 -8.39 3.40 0.07
N ILE A 130 -7.79 3.49 1.26
CA ILE A 130 -7.47 2.34 2.09
C ILE A 130 -8.44 2.24 3.26
N ILE A 131 -9.12 1.10 3.36
CA ILE A 131 -9.95 0.73 4.50
C ILE A 131 -9.20 -0.35 5.27
N ASP A 132 -8.54 0.03 6.37
CA ASP A 132 -7.78 -0.89 7.20
C ASP A 132 -8.61 -1.36 8.39
N LEU A 133 -8.90 -2.65 8.43
CA LEU A 133 -9.66 -3.29 9.53
C LEU A 133 -8.77 -3.70 10.70
N GLY A 134 -7.45 -3.51 10.61
CA GLY A 134 -6.52 -3.89 11.67
C GLY A 134 -6.15 -5.37 11.66
N VAL A 135 -6.07 -5.95 12.87
CA VAL A 135 -5.59 -7.32 13.11
C VAL A 135 -6.69 -8.22 13.66
N MET A 136 -6.46 -9.54 13.61
CA MET A 136 -7.37 -10.58 14.14
C MET A 136 -8.79 -10.49 13.55
N VAL A 137 -8.92 -10.10 12.29
CA VAL A 137 -10.21 -9.79 11.68
C VAL A 137 -10.87 -11.09 11.15
N PRO A 138 -12.07 -11.44 11.63
CA PRO A 138 -12.78 -12.61 11.12
C PRO A 138 -13.29 -12.40 9.70
N ALA A 139 -13.40 -13.49 8.92
CA ALA A 139 -13.88 -13.48 7.54
C ALA A 139 -15.23 -12.75 7.36
N THR A 140 -16.17 -12.97 8.28
CA THR A 140 -17.48 -12.29 8.24
C THR A 140 -17.33 -10.76 8.24
N LYS A 141 -16.50 -10.22 9.13
CA LYS A 141 -16.28 -8.77 9.22
C LYS A 141 -15.61 -8.22 7.97
N ILE A 142 -14.64 -8.96 7.40
CA ILE A 142 -13.96 -8.58 6.15
C ILE A 142 -14.99 -8.45 5.02
N LEU A 143 -15.81 -9.48 4.82
CA LEU A 143 -16.75 -9.54 3.70
C LEU A 143 -17.95 -8.59 3.87
N GLU A 144 -18.49 -8.47 5.08
CA GLU A 144 -19.54 -7.48 5.38
C GLU A 144 -19.07 -6.06 5.11
N THR A 145 -17.84 -5.71 5.53
CA THR A 145 -17.29 -4.39 5.27
C THR A 145 -17.00 -4.19 3.78
N ALA A 146 -16.51 -5.22 3.09
CA ALA A 146 -16.24 -5.14 1.66
C ALA A 146 -17.51 -4.79 0.86
N VAL A 147 -18.64 -5.40 1.22
CA VAL A 147 -19.94 -5.10 0.60
C VAL A 147 -20.44 -3.70 0.98
N ALA A 148 -20.39 -3.35 2.27
CA ALA A 148 -20.91 -2.06 2.77
C ALA A 148 -20.15 -0.88 2.16
N GLU A 149 -18.83 -0.98 2.04
CA GLU A 149 -17.96 0.07 1.52
C GLU A 149 -17.78 0.01 0.00
N LYS A 150 -18.30 -1.03 -0.65
CA LYS A 150 -18.18 -1.27 -2.11
C LYS A 150 -16.72 -1.21 -2.55
N VAL A 151 -15.89 -2.05 -1.93
CA VAL A 151 -14.45 -2.08 -2.23
C VAL A 151 -14.18 -2.75 -3.56
N ASP A 152 -13.11 -2.32 -4.22
CA ASP A 152 -12.66 -2.87 -5.50
C ASP A 152 -11.67 -4.03 -5.32
N ILE A 153 -10.99 -4.09 -4.17
CA ILE A 153 -9.94 -5.08 -3.89
C ILE A 153 -9.98 -5.45 -2.41
N ILE A 154 -9.79 -6.73 -2.08
CA ILE A 154 -9.54 -7.19 -0.71
C ILE A 154 -8.08 -7.64 -0.60
N GLY A 155 -7.35 -7.13 0.41
CA GLY A 155 -5.99 -7.53 0.74
C GLY A 155 -5.94 -8.23 2.10
N LEU A 156 -5.46 -9.46 2.13
CA LEU A 156 -5.27 -10.24 3.35
C LEU A 156 -3.80 -10.31 3.72
N SER A 157 -3.51 -10.15 5.00
CA SER A 157 -2.17 -10.29 5.57
C SER A 157 -2.15 -11.35 6.66
N GLY A 158 -1.03 -12.06 6.76
CA GLY A 158 -0.76 -13.01 7.82
C GLY A 158 0.71 -13.42 7.84
N LEU A 159 1.22 -13.72 9.04
CA LEU A 159 2.62 -14.10 9.24
C LEU A 159 2.81 -15.53 9.74
N ILE A 160 1.82 -16.08 10.44
CA ILE A 160 1.91 -17.40 11.05
C ILE A 160 1.23 -18.47 10.18
N THR A 161 1.63 -19.73 10.34
CA THR A 161 1.09 -20.82 9.51
C THR A 161 -0.45 -20.94 9.56
N PRO A 162 -1.13 -20.80 10.71
CA PRO A 162 -2.59 -20.83 10.75
C PRO A 162 -3.29 -19.74 9.94
N SER A 163 -2.60 -18.61 9.67
CA SER A 163 -3.15 -17.53 8.84
C SER A 163 -3.41 -17.98 7.40
N LEU A 164 -2.65 -18.96 6.90
CA LEU A 164 -2.83 -19.52 5.56
C LEU A 164 -4.20 -20.21 5.44
N ASP A 165 -4.65 -20.94 6.46
CA ASP A 165 -5.94 -21.60 6.48
C ASP A 165 -7.09 -20.58 6.57
N GLU A 166 -6.91 -19.50 7.33
CA GLU A 166 -7.88 -18.40 7.38
C GLU A 166 -7.99 -17.69 6.03
N MET A 167 -6.89 -17.49 5.27
CA MET A 167 -6.94 -16.94 3.92
C MET A 167 -7.71 -17.84 2.96
N VAL A 168 -7.53 -19.16 3.04
CA VAL A 168 -8.30 -20.15 2.27
C VAL A 168 -9.78 -20.08 2.64
N HIS A 169 -10.10 -19.92 3.92
CA HIS A 169 -11.48 -19.76 4.40
C HIS A 169 -12.12 -18.49 3.83
N VAL A 170 -11.43 -17.34 3.88
CA VAL A 170 -11.95 -16.09 3.29
C VAL A 170 -12.22 -16.26 1.80
N ALA A 171 -11.29 -16.87 1.06
CA ALA A 171 -11.44 -17.12 -0.38
C ALA A 171 -12.68 -17.99 -0.66
N SER A 172 -12.87 -19.06 0.11
CA SER A 172 -14.06 -19.94 -0.02
C SER A 172 -15.37 -19.21 0.27
N GLU A 173 -15.36 -18.31 1.25
CA GLU A 173 -16.54 -17.50 1.57
C GLU A 173 -16.81 -16.43 0.51
N MET A 174 -15.77 -15.84 -0.10
CA MET A 174 -15.92 -14.93 -1.24
C MET A 174 -16.60 -15.63 -2.42
N GLU A 175 -16.15 -16.84 -2.78
CA GLU A 175 -16.77 -17.63 -3.85
C GLU A 175 -18.22 -17.96 -3.52
N ARG A 176 -18.49 -18.43 -2.30
CA ARG A 176 -19.85 -18.78 -1.83
C ARG A 176 -20.81 -17.59 -1.89
N GLN A 177 -20.32 -16.38 -1.61
CA GLN A 177 -21.14 -15.17 -1.59
C GLN A 177 -21.19 -14.47 -2.95
N GLY A 178 -20.47 -14.98 -3.97
CA GLY A 178 -20.52 -14.47 -5.33
C GLY A 178 -19.74 -13.18 -5.55
N PHE A 179 -18.67 -12.96 -4.79
CA PHE A 179 -17.74 -11.87 -5.07
C PHE A 179 -17.08 -12.06 -6.43
N ASP A 180 -16.68 -10.95 -7.06
CA ASP A 180 -15.99 -10.90 -8.35
C ASP A 180 -14.81 -9.93 -8.36
N ILE A 181 -14.35 -9.53 -7.18
CA ILE A 181 -13.26 -8.57 -6.98
C ILE A 181 -11.94 -9.28 -6.66
N PRO A 182 -10.78 -8.71 -7.05
CA PRO A 182 -9.47 -9.29 -6.77
C PRO A 182 -9.21 -9.51 -5.28
N LEU A 183 -8.56 -10.65 -4.97
CA LEU A 183 -8.08 -11.00 -3.65
C LEU A 183 -6.55 -11.01 -3.64
N LEU A 184 -5.94 -10.07 -2.92
CA LEU A 184 -4.50 -9.99 -2.72
C LEU A 184 -4.09 -10.75 -1.46
N ILE A 185 -3.06 -11.57 -1.56
CA ILE A 185 -2.53 -12.37 -0.45
C ILE A 185 -1.11 -11.90 -0.14
N GLY A 186 -0.87 -11.52 1.11
CA GLY A 186 0.42 -11.03 1.57
C GLY A 186 0.81 -11.56 2.94
N GLY A 187 2.11 -11.52 3.20
CA GLY A 187 2.72 -11.93 4.45
C GLY A 187 3.89 -12.88 4.25
N ALA A 188 4.77 -13.00 5.26
CA ALA A 188 6.04 -13.71 5.12
C ALA A 188 5.90 -15.22 4.92
N THR A 189 4.77 -15.81 5.33
CA THR A 189 4.49 -17.25 5.15
C THR A 189 3.77 -17.55 3.83
N THR A 190 3.31 -16.53 3.12
CA THR A 190 2.61 -16.70 1.85
C THR A 190 3.58 -16.99 0.71
N SER A 191 3.12 -17.73 -0.28
CA SER A 191 3.90 -18.01 -1.49
C SER A 191 2.98 -18.14 -2.70
N ARG A 192 3.54 -17.89 -3.89
CA ARG A 192 2.80 -18.10 -5.15
C ARG A 192 2.29 -19.53 -5.27
N VAL A 193 3.07 -20.52 -4.83
CA VAL A 193 2.67 -21.94 -4.88
C VAL A 193 1.47 -22.20 -3.96
N HIS A 194 1.51 -21.70 -2.72
CA HIS A 194 0.38 -21.84 -1.80
C HIS A 194 -0.87 -21.16 -2.36
N THR A 195 -0.75 -19.95 -2.86
CA THR A 195 -1.87 -19.20 -3.45
C THR A 195 -2.47 -19.98 -4.64
N ALA A 196 -1.65 -20.47 -5.56
CA ALA A 196 -2.12 -21.21 -6.73
C ALA A 196 -2.75 -22.55 -6.38
N VAL A 197 -2.26 -23.27 -5.35
CA VAL A 197 -2.73 -24.63 -5.02
C VAL A 197 -3.89 -24.64 -4.02
N LYS A 198 -3.92 -23.69 -3.07
CA LYS A 198 -4.85 -23.71 -1.95
C LYS A 198 -5.91 -22.61 -2.01
N ILE A 199 -5.57 -21.43 -2.52
CA ILE A 199 -6.47 -20.27 -2.53
C ILE A 199 -7.19 -20.15 -3.87
N HIS A 200 -6.47 -20.12 -4.99
CA HIS A 200 -7.07 -19.97 -6.32
C HIS A 200 -8.18 -20.99 -6.62
N PRO A 201 -8.08 -22.31 -6.30
CA PRO A 201 -9.17 -23.24 -6.52
C PRO A 201 -10.42 -22.98 -5.66
N ARG A 202 -10.33 -22.11 -4.68
CA ARG A 202 -11.42 -21.70 -3.79
C ARG A 202 -12.10 -20.39 -4.16
N TYR A 203 -11.41 -19.60 -5.01
CA TYR A 203 -11.91 -18.33 -5.52
C TYR A 203 -11.29 -18.05 -6.88
N GLU A 204 -12.03 -18.35 -7.94
CA GLU A 204 -11.56 -18.28 -9.33
C GLU A 204 -12.00 -17.01 -10.06
N ARG A 205 -12.87 -16.20 -9.44
CA ARG A 205 -13.50 -15.04 -10.08
C ARG A 205 -12.71 -13.75 -9.96
N GLY A 206 -11.70 -13.69 -9.11
CA GLY A 206 -10.95 -12.48 -8.81
C GLY A 206 -9.47 -12.50 -9.18
#